data_17cf0548c795b0205bd68af1d5380905
#
_entry.id   17cf0548c795b0205bd68af1d5380905
#
_cell.length_a   1.000
_cell.length_b   1.000
_cell.length_c   1.000
_cell.angle_alpha   90.00
_cell.angle_beta   90.00
_cell.angle_gamma   90.00
#
_symmetry.space_group_name_H-M   'P 1'
#
loop_
_entity.id
_entity.type
_entity.pdbx_description
1 polymer ?
#
loop_
_entity_poly.entity_id
_entity_poly.type
_entity_poly.pdbx_seq_one_letter_code
_entity_poly.pdbx_strand_id
1 'polypeptide(L)'
;MKRNIRLFLCLCALVFAAAVSAQTMKYQDLYKVKKKDTIYGIAKKYNITIDQLISANPDMQKSDYTLQKGDQLVIPAPVTTTPQPVQSTQQPATLAVKKSSSAVRIGVMLPLHNVDGDGQRMVEYYRGVLMACDSLKAQGISTDVKAWNVPIDANVQQTLADNNAKDCDIIFGPLYTKQVKPMGDFCRRNNIKLVIPFSISGNDVASNDHIMQVYQSPQLQNELAVNAFIERFKGCHAVIIDCNDTTSRKGVFTSALRKRMEAAGIGYSITNLKSSEVMFAKAFDASKQNVVVLNTGRSPELNVTLAKLNGLKVTAPAMRISLFGYTEWLMYTKVYLEYYHRYDTYIPTSFYYNPLASRTANLERSYRRWFKSDMRQALPRFAITGYDHAQFFIRGLHKYGGKFTGTSQQSTYTPLQTPLKFKFVQGGGMQNSAFMLVHYKTNHTMESISY
;
A
#
# COMPACT_ATOMS: atom_id res chain seq x y z
N MET A 1 61.94 -10.44 -41.67
CA MET A 1 60.61 -9.78 -41.70
C MET A 1 59.46 -10.76 -41.83
N LYS A 2 59.47 -11.79 -42.66
CA LYS A 2 58.33 -12.72 -42.86
C LYS A 2 58.03 -13.65 -41.67
N ARG A 3 58.97 -13.93 -40.72
CA ARG A 3 58.77 -14.82 -39.56
C ARG A 3 58.05 -14.13 -38.41
N ASN A 4 58.25 -12.80 -38.23
CA ASN A 4 57.61 -12.05 -37.17
C ASN A 4 56.14 -11.67 -37.48
N ILE A 5 55.76 -11.58 -38.76
CA ILE A 5 54.39 -11.31 -39.21
C ILE A 5 53.50 -12.54 -38.96
N ARG A 6 54.03 -13.76 -39.13
CA ARG A 6 53.27 -15.00 -38.83
C ARG A 6 53.02 -15.19 -37.31
N LEU A 7 53.99 -14.79 -36.47
CA LEU A 7 53.81 -14.84 -35.02
C LEU A 7 52.78 -13.82 -34.53
N PHE A 8 52.75 -12.62 -35.13
CA PHE A 8 51.78 -11.58 -34.81
C PHE A 8 50.34 -11.93 -35.25
N LEU A 9 50.21 -12.59 -36.42
CA LEU A 9 48.90 -13.09 -36.89
C LEU A 9 48.38 -14.26 -36.04
N CYS A 10 49.23 -15.15 -35.53
CA CYS A 10 48.84 -16.21 -34.61
C CYS A 10 48.45 -15.66 -33.23
N LEU A 11 49.13 -14.60 -32.75
CA LEU A 11 48.79 -13.96 -31.47
C LEU A 11 47.43 -13.19 -31.54
N CYS A 12 47.17 -12.52 -32.67
CA CYS A 12 45.89 -11.87 -32.92
C CYS A 12 44.72 -12.87 -33.07
N ALA A 13 44.96 -14.04 -33.65
CA ALA A 13 43.96 -15.11 -33.74
C ALA A 13 43.62 -15.73 -32.37
N LEU A 14 44.60 -15.81 -31.46
CA LEU A 14 44.40 -16.29 -30.08
C LEU A 14 43.64 -15.28 -29.19
N VAL A 15 43.82 -13.98 -29.41
CA VAL A 15 43.10 -12.93 -28.68
C VAL A 15 41.64 -12.80 -29.15
N PHE A 16 41.35 -13.12 -30.42
CA PHE A 16 39.96 -13.12 -30.92
C PHE A 16 39.16 -14.38 -30.56
N ALA A 17 39.82 -15.47 -30.19
CA ALA A 17 39.12 -16.70 -29.76
C ALA A 17 38.65 -16.67 -28.29
N ALA A 18 39.04 -15.65 -27.49
CA ALA A 18 38.68 -15.52 -26.09
C ALA A 18 37.44 -14.62 -25.82
N ALA A 19 36.78 -14.07 -26.84
CA ALA A 19 35.73 -13.08 -26.70
C ALA A 19 34.36 -13.50 -27.26
N VAL A 20 34.11 -14.77 -27.54
CA VAL A 20 32.78 -15.26 -27.89
C VAL A 20 32.43 -16.45 -26.99
N SER A 21 32.26 -16.17 -25.70
CA SER A 21 31.36 -16.98 -24.88
C SER A 21 29.94 -16.58 -25.28
N ALA A 22 29.45 -17.09 -26.38
CA ALA A 22 28.02 -17.11 -26.66
C ALA A 22 27.40 -17.94 -25.55
N GLN A 23 26.84 -17.25 -24.55
CA GLN A 23 25.92 -17.87 -23.61
C GLN A 23 24.72 -18.35 -24.43
N THR A 24 24.76 -19.63 -24.82
CA THR A 24 23.60 -20.34 -25.36
C THR A 24 22.56 -20.34 -24.27
N MET A 25 21.63 -19.36 -24.28
CA MET A 25 20.47 -19.42 -23.42
C MET A 25 19.71 -20.71 -23.74
N LYS A 26 19.74 -21.64 -22.79
CA LYS A 26 18.88 -22.82 -22.89
C LYS A 26 17.42 -22.32 -22.80
N TYR A 27 16.69 -22.42 -23.88
CA TYR A 27 15.26 -22.17 -23.88
C TYR A 27 14.50 -23.47 -23.65
N GLN A 28 13.33 -23.36 -22.99
CA GLN A 28 12.46 -24.51 -22.74
C GLN A 28 11.48 -24.73 -23.89
N ASP A 29 10.97 -23.65 -24.50
CA ASP A 29 9.94 -23.71 -25.53
C ASP A 29 9.88 -22.40 -26.34
N LEU A 30 9.27 -22.47 -27.53
CA LEU A 30 8.87 -21.32 -28.33
C LEU A 30 7.34 -21.24 -28.29
N TYR A 31 6.81 -20.23 -27.62
CA TYR A 31 5.38 -20.07 -27.40
C TYR A 31 4.77 -19.09 -28.38
N LYS A 32 3.76 -19.55 -29.15
CA LYS A 32 2.95 -18.67 -30.02
C LYS A 32 1.76 -18.11 -29.23
N VAL A 33 1.71 -16.79 -29.08
CA VAL A 33 0.67 -16.07 -28.33
C VAL A 33 -0.72 -16.31 -28.93
N LYS A 34 -1.68 -16.66 -28.08
CA LYS A 34 -3.08 -16.91 -28.45
C LYS A 34 -3.96 -15.70 -28.12
N LYS A 35 -5.19 -15.68 -28.62
CA LYS A 35 -6.19 -14.65 -28.27
C LYS A 35 -6.48 -14.72 -26.77
N LYS A 36 -6.44 -13.57 -26.10
CA LYS A 36 -6.61 -13.40 -24.64
C LYS A 36 -5.40 -13.81 -23.77
N ASP A 37 -4.28 -14.22 -24.32
CA ASP A 37 -3.08 -14.43 -23.54
C ASP A 37 -2.58 -13.10 -22.93
N THR A 38 -2.01 -13.22 -21.76
CA THR A 38 -1.32 -12.12 -21.06
C THR A 38 0.10 -12.54 -20.75
N ILE A 39 1.01 -11.59 -20.64
CA ILE A 39 2.41 -11.83 -20.25
C ILE A 39 2.47 -12.63 -18.94
N TYR A 40 1.63 -12.26 -17.98
CA TYR A 40 1.52 -12.99 -16.70
C TYR A 40 1.02 -14.45 -16.89
N GLY A 41 -0.01 -14.64 -17.69
CA GLY A 41 -0.57 -15.99 -17.95
C GLY A 41 0.46 -16.92 -18.61
N ILE A 42 1.24 -16.39 -19.55
CA ILE A 42 2.31 -17.14 -20.23
C ILE A 42 3.44 -17.47 -19.24
N ALA A 43 3.92 -16.48 -18.48
CA ALA A 43 4.96 -16.68 -17.46
C ALA A 43 4.54 -17.73 -16.42
N LYS A 44 3.28 -17.65 -15.94
CA LYS A 44 2.70 -18.61 -15.00
C LYS A 44 2.64 -20.02 -15.59
N LYS A 45 2.19 -20.15 -16.82
CA LYS A 45 2.09 -21.44 -17.52
C LYS A 45 3.41 -22.20 -17.57
N TYR A 46 4.53 -21.47 -17.74
CA TYR A 46 5.87 -22.04 -17.85
C TYR A 46 6.69 -21.97 -16.56
N ASN A 47 6.06 -21.57 -15.46
CA ASN A 47 6.70 -21.46 -14.14
C ASN A 47 7.97 -20.61 -14.12
N ILE A 48 7.97 -19.50 -14.86
CA ILE A 48 9.03 -18.50 -14.91
C ILE A 48 8.52 -17.14 -14.43
N THR A 49 9.43 -16.22 -14.05
CA THR A 49 9.04 -14.84 -13.75
C THR A 49 8.80 -14.05 -15.03
N ILE A 50 8.03 -12.97 -14.92
CA ILE A 50 7.82 -12.06 -16.04
C ILE A 50 9.12 -11.42 -16.48
N ASP A 51 10.01 -11.07 -15.55
CA ASP A 51 11.32 -10.51 -15.88
C ASP A 51 12.20 -11.51 -16.61
N GLN A 52 12.12 -12.80 -16.29
CA GLN A 52 12.80 -13.85 -17.06
C GLN A 52 12.25 -13.96 -18.49
N LEU A 53 10.91 -13.92 -18.62
CA LEU A 53 10.27 -13.93 -19.93
C LEU A 53 10.66 -12.71 -20.77
N ILE A 54 10.66 -11.52 -20.18
CA ILE A 54 11.04 -10.26 -20.85
C ILE A 54 12.53 -10.27 -21.22
N SER A 55 13.39 -10.74 -20.31
CA SER A 55 14.84 -10.82 -20.58
C SER A 55 15.18 -11.78 -21.70
N ALA A 56 14.41 -12.86 -21.86
CA ALA A 56 14.55 -13.81 -22.96
C ALA A 56 14.00 -13.30 -24.31
N ASN A 57 13.22 -12.20 -24.27
CA ASN A 57 12.57 -11.61 -25.44
C ASN A 57 12.87 -10.11 -25.55
N PRO A 58 14.00 -9.72 -26.17
CA PRO A 58 14.45 -8.31 -26.20
C PRO A 58 13.42 -7.34 -26.75
N ASP A 59 12.59 -7.77 -27.70
CA ASP A 59 11.52 -6.93 -28.24
C ASP A 59 10.48 -6.50 -27.18
N MET A 60 10.27 -7.30 -26.15
CA MET A 60 9.40 -6.97 -25.03
C MET A 60 9.95 -5.86 -24.11
N GLN A 61 11.22 -5.49 -24.26
CA GLN A 61 11.86 -4.43 -23.48
C GLN A 61 11.59 -3.03 -24.08
N LYS A 62 11.14 -2.95 -25.33
CA LYS A 62 10.80 -1.70 -26.00
C LYS A 62 9.58 -1.04 -25.31
N SER A 63 9.62 0.27 -25.17
CA SER A 63 8.57 1.04 -24.47
C SER A 63 7.19 0.97 -25.14
N ASP A 64 7.16 0.69 -26.44
CA ASP A 64 5.97 0.61 -27.28
C ASP A 64 5.51 -0.84 -27.57
N TYR A 65 6.21 -1.85 -27.01
CA TYR A 65 5.84 -3.25 -27.22
C TYR A 65 4.47 -3.59 -26.63
N THR A 66 3.63 -4.16 -27.45
CA THR A 66 2.31 -4.69 -27.06
C THR A 66 2.20 -6.14 -27.51
N LEU A 67 1.91 -7.06 -26.56
CA LEU A 67 1.72 -8.46 -26.85
C LEU A 67 0.54 -8.67 -27.81
N GLN A 68 0.80 -9.26 -28.96
CA GLN A 68 -0.21 -9.52 -30.00
C GLN A 68 -0.43 -11.01 -30.23
N LYS A 69 -1.63 -11.36 -30.67
CA LYS A 69 -1.91 -12.73 -31.10
C LYS A 69 -1.00 -13.09 -32.28
N GLY A 70 -0.25 -14.17 -32.13
CA GLY A 70 0.66 -14.65 -33.14
C GLY A 70 2.13 -14.40 -32.84
N ASP A 71 2.45 -13.50 -31.88
CA ASP A 71 3.83 -13.28 -31.43
C ASP A 71 4.47 -14.59 -31.01
N GLN A 72 5.76 -14.75 -31.34
CA GLN A 72 6.55 -15.87 -30.89
C GLN A 72 7.44 -15.45 -29.73
N LEU A 73 7.28 -16.08 -28.58
CA LEU A 73 8.05 -15.78 -27.37
C LEU A 73 8.98 -16.94 -27.04
N VAL A 74 10.24 -16.61 -26.79
CA VAL A 74 11.21 -17.54 -26.24
C VAL A 74 10.92 -17.75 -24.77
N ILE A 75 10.68 -19.00 -24.36
CA ILE A 75 10.48 -19.35 -22.96
C ILE A 75 11.81 -19.86 -22.39
N PRO A 76 12.45 -19.13 -21.48
CA PRO A 76 13.71 -19.59 -20.89
C PRO A 76 13.50 -20.84 -20.04
N ALA A 77 14.48 -21.71 -19.99
CA ALA A 77 14.47 -22.86 -19.09
C ALA A 77 14.50 -22.36 -17.63
N PRO A 78 13.76 -22.99 -16.70
CA PRO A 78 13.86 -22.66 -15.30
C PRO A 78 15.29 -22.84 -14.82
N VAL A 79 15.86 -21.81 -14.19
CA VAL A 79 17.22 -21.88 -13.63
C VAL A 79 17.16 -22.77 -12.40
N THR A 80 17.46 -24.04 -12.56
CA THR A 80 17.75 -24.95 -11.46
C THR A 80 19.15 -24.64 -10.96
N THR A 81 19.26 -23.85 -9.91
CA THR A 81 20.50 -23.76 -9.13
C THR A 81 20.67 -25.07 -8.38
N THR A 82 21.49 -25.95 -8.91
CA THR A 82 21.95 -27.14 -8.21
C THR A 82 22.99 -26.71 -7.17
N PRO A 83 22.81 -27.00 -5.88
CA PRO A 83 23.84 -26.75 -4.89
C PRO A 83 24.97 -27.77 -5.06
N GLN A 84 26.21 -27.31 -5.23
CA GLN A 84 27.40 -28.17 -5.07
C GLN A 84 27.52 -28.66 -3.61
N PRO A 85 27.95 -29.91 -3.38
CA PRO A 85 28.07 -30.45 -2.04
C PRO A 85 29.33 -29.91 -1.35
N VAL A 86 29.13 -29.21 -0.25
CA VAL A 86 30.18 -28.88 0.72
C VAL A 86 30.20 -29.97 1.78
N GLN A 87 31.38 -30.55 1.98
CA GLN A 87 31.63 -31.62 2.93
C GLN A 87 31.22 -31.27 4.37
N SER A 88 30.57 -32.23 4.99
CA SER A 88 30.09 -32.20 6.35
C SER A 88 31.21 -32.30 7.37
N THR A 89 31.27 -31.36 8.30
CA THR A 89 31.83 -31.59 9.65
C THR A 89 30.64 -31.66 10.64
N GLN A 90 30.57 -32.76 11.33
CA GLN A 90 29.54 -33.07 12.31
C GLN A 90 29.69 -32.19 13.56
N GLN A 91 28.60 -31.56 14.00
CA GLN A 91 28.35 -31.15 15.38
C GLN A 91 26.87 -31.30 15.75
N PRO A 92 26.52 -31.47 17.04
CA PRO A 92 25.38 -32.30 17.45
C PRO A 92 24.00 -31.64 17.34
N ALA A 93 23.00 -32.50 17.21
CA ALA A 93 21.61 -32.22 16.97
C ALA A 93 20.96 -31.29 18.02
N THR A 94 20.66 -30.07 17.62
CA THR A 94 19.57 -29.27 18.15
C THR A 94 18.37 -29.44 17.25
N LEU A 95 17.21 -29.70 17.84
CA LEU A 95 15.95 -29.98 17.19
C LEU A 95 15.66 -28.98 16.04
N ALA A 96 15.88 -29.44 14.82
CA ALA A 96 15.57 -28.68 13.59
C ALA A 96 14.05 -28.54 13.48
N VAL A 97 13.55 -27.34 13.70
CA VAL A 97 12.23 -26.95 13.23
C VAL A 97 12.24 -27.16 11.71
N LYS A 98 11.49 -28.14 11.24
CA LYS A 98 11.30 -28.39 9.80
C LYS A 98 10.89 -27.08 9.14
N LYS A 99 11.80 -26.47 8.36
CA LYS A 99 11.43 -25.44 7.37
C LYS A 99 10.50 -26.12 6.38
N SER A 100 9.23 -25.88 6.51
CA SER A 100 8.22 -26.26 5.51
C SER A 100 8.57 -25.52 4.22
N SER A 101 9.03 -26.25 3.21
CA SER A 101 9.26 -25.73 1.85
C SER A 101 7.96 -25.57 1.07
N SER A 102 6.83 -25.49 1.73
CA SER A 102 5.52 -25.31 1.10
C SER A 102 5.28 -23.84 0.76
N ALA A 103 4.73 -23.62 -0.43
CA ALA A 103 4.27 -22.30 -0.87
C ALA A 103 3.23 -21.73 0.10
N VAL A 104 3.26 -20.41 0.35
CA VAL A 104 2.19 -19.72 1.08
C VAL A 104 0.95 -19.71 0.19
N ARG A 105 -0.16 -20.30 0.67
CA ARG A 105 -1.41 -20.47 -0.06
C ARG A 105 -2.33 -19.30 0.24
N ILE A 106 -2.67 -18.54 -0.80
CA ILE A 106 -3.34 -17.26 -0.70
C ILE A 106 -4.70 -17.35 -1.39
N GLY A 107 -5.75 -17.01 -0.65
CA GLY A 107 -7.08 -16.76 -1.19
C GLY A 107 -7.32 -15.27 -1.39
N VAL A 108 -7.98 -14.89 -2.48
CA VAL A 108 -8.51 -13.55 -2.69
C VAL A 108 -10.01 -13.67 -2.94
N MET A 109 -10.82 -13.20 -1.98
CA MET A 109 -12.29 -13.26 -2.03
C MET A 109 -12.86 -11.86 -1.99
N LEU A 110 -12.92 -11.24 -3.15
CA LEU A 110 -13.32 -9.84 -3.38
C LEU A 110 -14.22 -9.75 -4.61
N PRO A 111 -14.98 -8.67 -4.82
CA PRO A 111 -15.69 -8.46 -6.08
C PRO A 111 -14.69 -8.22 -7.22
N LEU A 112 -14.39 -9.27 -7.99
CA LEU A 112 -13.37 -9.25 -9.04
C LEU A 112 -14.05 -9.17 -10.43
N HIS A 113 -14.66 -8.03 -10.71
CA HIS A 113 -15.37 -7.75 -11.97
C HIS A 113 -15.20 -6.31 -12.43
N ASN A 114 -15.64 -6.00 -13.65
CA ASN A 114 -15.53 -4.66 -14.25
C ASN A 114 -16.89 -3.95 -14.38
N VAL A 115 -17.92 -4.43 -13.68
CA VAL A 115 -19.30 -3.93 -13.81
C VAL A 115 -19.46 -2.58 -13.11
N ASP A 116 -18.86 -2.42 -11.92
CA ASP A 116 -18.98 -1.22 -11.10
C ASP A 116 -17.64 -0.75 -10.54
N GLY A 117 -17.68 0.34 -9.79
CA GLY A 117 -16.49 0.93 -9.18
C GLY A 117 -15.85 0.05 -8.10
N ASP A 118 -16.63 -0.74 -7.37
CA ASP A 118 -16.11 -1.65 -6.34
C ASP A 118 -15.31 -2.77 -7.00
N GLY A 119 -15.91 -3.43 -7.98
CA GLY A 119 -15.25 -4.49 -8.72
C GLY A 119 -13.97 -4.00 -9.39
N GLN A 120 -14.02 -2.85 -10.08
CA GLN A 120 -12.87 -2.27 -10.74
C GLN A 120 -11.72 -1.94 -9.78
N ARG A 121 -12.03 -1.42 -8.57
CA ARG A 121 -11.02 -1.17 -7.53
C ARG A 121 -10.41 -2.44 -6.98
N MET A 122 -11.23 -3.49 -6.79
CA MET A 122 -10.75 -4.77 -6.26
C MET A 122 -9.96 -5.58 -7.28
N VAL A 123 -10.27 -5.46 -8.57
CA VAL A 123 -9.41 -5.99 -9.65
C VAL A 123 -8.04 -5.33 -9.61
N GLU A 124 -7.95 -4.01 -9.41
CA GLU A 124 -6.65 -3.34 -9.25
C GLU A 124 -5.88 -3.80 -8.00
N TYR A 125 -6.57 -3.91 -6.88
CA TYR A 125 -5.99 -4.46 -5.65
C TYR A 125 -5.41 -5.86 -5.90
N TYR A 126 -6.18 -6.74 -6.55
CA TYR A 126 -5.73 -8.09 -6.89
C TYR A 126 -4.51 -8.09 -7.83
N ARG A 127 -4.46 -7.20 -8.81
CA ARG A 127 -3.27 -7.00 -9.65
C ARG A 127 -2.04 -6.66 -8.81
N GLY A 128 -2.18 -5.81 -7.81
CA GLY A 128 -1.12 -5.51 -6.85
C GLY A 128 -0.66 -6.74 -6.06
N VAL A 129 -1.59 -7.58 -5.59
CA VAL A 129 -1.27 -8.86 -4.92
C VAL A 129 -0.44 -9.76 -5.85
N LEU A 130 -0.84 -9.90 -7.11
CA LEU A 130 -0.09 -10.71 -8.09
C LEU A 130 1.33 -10.19 -8.33
N MET A 131 1.51 -8.87 -8.45
CA MET A 131 2.83 -8.25 -8.58
C MET A 131 3.71 -8.49 -7.34
N ALA A 132 3.11 -8.48 -6.14
CA ALA A 132 3.83 -8.82 -4.92
C ALA A 132 4.27 -10.28 -4.90
N CYS A 133 3.41 -11.20 -5.33
CA CYS A 133 3.75 -12.63 -5.42
C CYS A 133 4.92 -12.89 -6.39
N ASP A 134 4.95 -12.20 -7.53
CA ASP A 134 6.08 -12.29 -8.47
C ASP A 134 7.37 -11.75 -7.86
N SER A 135 7.30 -10.57 -7.22
CA SER A 135 8.45 -10.00 -6.50
C SER A 135 8.98 -10.91 -5.38
N LEU A 136 8.08 -11.60 -4.67
CA LEU A 136 8.42 -12.54 -3.60
C LEU A 136 9.03 -13.82 -4.15
N LYS A 137 8.55 -14.32 -5.30
CA LYS A 137 9.13 -15.46 -6.01
C LYS A 137 10.60 -15.21 -6.36
N ALA A 138 10.93 -14.01 -6.83
CA ALA A 138 12.32 -13.62 -7.10
C ALA A 138 13.22 -13.63 -5.86
N GLN A 139 12.62 -13.63 -4.66
CA GLN A 139 13.31 -13.69 -3.37
C GLN A 139 13.25 -15.08 -2.70
N GLY A 140 12.81 -16.09 -3.45
CA GLY A 140 12.72 -17.47 -2.98
C GLY A 140 11.47 -17.78 -2.14
N ILE A 141 10.49 -16.88 -2.09
CA ILE A 141 9.21 -17.11 -1.38
C ILE A 141 8.17 -17.58 -2.40
N SER A 142 7.88 -18.87 -2.37
CA SER A 142 6.85 -19.46 -3.24
C SER A 142 5.45 -19.14 -2.75
N THR A 143 4.53 -18.90 -3.68
CA THR A 143 3.12 -18.60 -3.40
C THR A 143 2.20 -19.38 -4.31
N ASP A 144 1.05 -19.83 -3.78
CA ASP A 144 -0.08 -20.37 -4.56
C ASP A 144 -1.28 -19.44 -4.36
N VAL A 145 -1.77 -18.81 -5.45
CA VAL A 145 -2.81 -17.79 -5.39
C VAL A 145 -4.08 -18.31 -6.06
N LYS A 146 -5.17 -18.32 -5.31
CA LYS A 146 -6.52 -18.61 -5.79
C LYS A 146 -7.41 -17.39 -5.59
N ALA A 147 -8.26 -17.10 -6.55
CA ALA A 147 -9.12 -15.93 -6.51
C ALA A 147 -10.56 -16.30 -6.85
N TRP A 148 -11.49 -15.78 -6.06
CA TRP A 148 -12.94 -15.95 -6.26
C TRP A 148 -13.57 -14.57 -6.40
N ASN A 149 -14.44 -14.44 -7.40
CA ASN A 149 -15.28 -13.25 -7.51
C ASN A 149 -16.42 -13.35 -6.50
N VAL A 150 -16.43 -12.41 -5.53
CA VAL A 150 -17.41 -12.37 -4.44
C VAL A 150 -18.09 -10.99 -4.43
N PRO A 151 -19.05 -10.74 -5.34
CA PRO A 151 -19.82 -9.51 -5.38
C PRO A 151 -20.74 -9.37 -4.15
N ILE A 152 -21.40 -8.21 -4.03
CA ILE A 152 -22.19 -7.86 -2.84
C ILE A 152 -23.31 -8.87 -2.56
N ASP A 153 -23.91 -9.45 -3.59
CA ASP A 153 -25.03 -10.41 -3.54
C ASP A 153 -24.60 -11.88 -3.55
N ALA A 154 -23.28 -12.14 -3.60
CA ALA A 154 -22.75 -13.50 -3.59
C ALA A 154 -23.19 -14.30 -2.37
N ASN A 155 -23.56 -15.55 -2.61
CA ASN A 155 -23.71 -16.54 -1.55
C ASN A 155 -22.30 -17.00 -1.09
N VAL A 156 -21.78 -16.39 -0.05
CA VAL A 156 -20.45 -16.68 0.49
C VAL A 156 -20.29 -18.14 0.89
N GLN A 157 -21.34 -18.79 1.40
CA GLN A 157 -21.29 -20.21 1.80
C GLN A 157 -20.95 -21.10 0.60
N GLN A 158 -21.50 -20.80 -0.57
CA GLN A 158 -21.19 -21.54 -1.80
C GLN A 158 -19.71 -21.35 -2.21
N THR A 159 -19.17 -20.14 -2.09
CA THR A 159 -17.74 -19.86 -2.36
C THR A 159 -16.84 -20.63 -1.37
N LEU A 160 -17.23 -20.65 -0.09
CA LEU A 160 -16.47 -21.32 0.97
C LEU A 160 -16.57 -22.85 0.92
N ALA A 161 -17.54 -23.41 0.20
CA ALA A 161 -17.66 -24.85 -0.06
C ALA A 161 -16.61 -25.36 -1.06
N ASP A 162 -15.95 -24.49 -1.82
CA ASP A 162 -14.81 -24.86 -2.66
C ASP A 162 -13.69 -25.44 -1.80
N ASN A 163 -13.28 -26.67 -2.10
CA ASN A 163 -12.22 -27.36 -1.39
C ASN A 163 -10.90 -26.55 -1.34
N ASN A 164 -10.63 -25.76 -2.37
CA ASN A 164 -9.44 -24.90 -2.38
C ASN A 164 -9.48 -23.78 -1.35
N ALA A 165 -10.65 -23.35 -0.87
CA ALA A 165 -10.78 -22.29 0.11
C ALA A 165 -10.21 -22.71 1.48
N LYS A 166 -10.44 -23.95 1.91
CA LYS A 166 -9.95 -24.50 3.19
C LYS A 166 -8.44 -24.74 3.19
N ASP A 167 -7.83 -24.84 2.00
CA ASP A 167 -6.38 -25.07 1.89
C ASP A 167 -5.57 -23.79 1.96
N CYS A 168 -6.20 -22.61 2.04
CA CYS A 168 -5.49 -21.33 2.16
C CYS A 168 -4.84 -21.18 3.54
N ASP A 169 -3.69 -20.51 3.58
CA ASP A 169 -3.06 -20.05 4.81
C ASP A 169 -3.57 -18.66 5.21
N ILE A 170 -3.97 -17.86 4.20
CA ILE A 170 -4.49 -16.51 4.35
C ILE A 170 -5.53 -16.22 3.26
N ILE A 171 -6.58 -15.47 3.62
CA ILE A 171 -7.58 -14.96 2.69
C ILE A 171 -7.65 -13.43 2.79
N PHE A 172 -7.51 -12.74 1.65
CA PHE A 172 -7.74 -11.30 1.51
C PHE A 172 -9.20 -11.06 1.09
N GLY A 173 -9.93 -10.38 1.93
CA GLY A 173 -11.37 -10.11 1.77
C GLY A 173 -12.11 -10.25 3.11
N PRO A 174 -13.42 -10.12 3.11
CA PRO A 174 -14.27 -9.61 2.04
C PRO A 174 -14.23 -8.08 1.90
N LEU A 175 -14.98 -7.56 0.92
CA LEU A 175 -15.23 -6.11 0.81
C LEU A 175 -16.47 -5.68 1.62
N TYR A 176 -17.47 -6.53 1.77
CA TYR A 176 -18.77 -6.14 2.32
C TYR A 176 -19.02 -6.72 3.72
N THR A 177 -19.56 -5.89 4.61
CA THR A 177 -19.78 -6.22 6.03
C THR A 177 -20.57 -7.53 6.25
N LYS A 178 -21.64 -7.76 5.48
CA LYS A 178 -22.47 -8.97 5.62
C LYS A 178 -21.72 -10.29 5.36
N GLN A 179 -20.59 -10.21 4.68
CA GLN A 179 -19.76 -11.37 4.32
C GLN A 179 -18.69 -11.67 5.37
N VAL A 180 -18.40 -10.74 6.32
CA VAL A 180 -17.31 -10.86 7.29
C VAL A 180 -17.52 -12.02 8.24
N LYS A 181 -18.69 -12.05 8.89
CA LYS A 181 -18.97 -13.09 9.90
C LYS A 181 -18.87 -14.50 9.33
N PRO A 182 -19.54 -14.88 8.22
CA PRO A 182 -19.43 -16.21 7.66
C PRO A 182 -18.02 -16.57 7.19
N MET A 183 -17.26 -15.63 6.62
CA MET A 183 -15.86 -15.84 6.25
C MET A 183 -14.96 -15.96 7.48
N GLY A 184 -15.16 -15.13 8.50
CA GLY A 184 -14.41 -15.18 9.74
C GLY A 184 -14.61 -16.50 10.49
N ASP A 185 -15.84 -16.99 10.58
CA ASP A 185 -16.17 -18.28 11.21
C ASP A 185 -15.55 -19.45 10.42
N PHE A 186 -15.54 -19.38 9.09
CA PHE A 186 -14.87 -20.37 8.24
C PHE A 186 -13.34 -20.34 8.45
N CYS A 187 -12.73 -19.18 8.47
CA CYS A 187 -11.28 -19.02 8.64
C CYS A 187 -10.84 -19.54 10.01
N ARG A 188 -11.60 -19.26 11.08
CA ARG A 188 -11.33 -19.76 12.42
C ARG A 188 -11.40 -21.30 12.49
N ARG A 189 -12.42 -21.92 11.88
CA ARG A 189 -12.54 -23.39 11.87
C ARG A 189 -11.42 -24.09 11.10
N ASN A 190 -10.85 -23.43 10.08
CA ASN A 190 -9.82 -24.01 9.22
C ASN A 190 -8.40 -23.46 9.52
N ASN A 191 -8.24 -22.72 10.62
CA ASN A 191 -6.97 -22.10 11.02
C ASN A 191 -6.34 -21.21 9.92
N ILE A 192 -7.17 -20.41 9.23
CA ILE A 192 -6.80 -19.51 8.16
C ILE A 192 -6.82 -18.08 8.70
N LYS A 193 -5.84 -17.23 8.33
CA LYS A 193 -5.89 -15.81 8.65
C LYS A 193 -6.79 -15.07 7.66
N LEU A 194 -7.73 -14.28 8.17
CA LEU A 194 -8.63 -13.45 7.35
C LEU A 194 -8.18 -11.99 7.42
N VAL A 195 -7.68 -11.47 6.32
CA VAL A 195 -7.32 -10.05 6.19
C VAL A 195 -8.49 -9.28 5.63
N ILE A 196 -9.04 -8.33 6.39
CA ILE A 196 -10.06 -7.41 5.95
C ILE A 196 -9.37 -6.13 5.46
N PRO A 197 -9.23 -5.92 4.13
CA PRO A 197 -8.37 -4.88 3.59
C PRO A 197 -8.98 -3.48 3.62
N PHE A 198 -10.33 -3.39 3.60
CA PHE A 198 -11.04 -2.13 3.46
C PHE A 198 -12.13 -1.94 4.51
N SER A 199 -12.83 -0.81 4.40
CA SER A 199 -13.84 -0.37 5.35
C SER A 199 -14.97 -1.36 5.53
N ILE A 200 -15.19 -1.75 6.76
CA ILE A 200 -16.34 -2.56 7.17
C ILE A 200 -16.94 -1.95 8.43
N SER A 201 -18.25 -1.69 8.39
CA SER A 201 -19.01 -1.27 9.55
C SER A 201 -19.34 -2.52 10.38
N GLY A 202 -18.53 -2.83 11.35
CA GLY A 202 -18.72 -3.99 12.23
C GLY A 202 -17.54 -4.12 13.18
N ASN A 203 -17.66 -4.97 14.17
CA ASN A 203 -16.63 -5.21 15.18
C ASN A 203 -16.26 -6.69 15.30
N ASP A 204 -16.35 -7.42 14.19
CA ASP A 204 -16.04 -8.85 14.16
C ASP A 204 -14.60 -9.15 14.61
N VAL A 205 -13.69 -8.20 14.42
CA VAL A 205 -12.31 -8.30 14.92
C VAL A 205 -12.23 -8.45 16.43
N ALA A 206 -13.20 -7.93 17.19
CA ALA A 206 -13.22 -8.04 18.66
C ALA A 206 -13.63 -9.43 19.17
N SER A 207 -14.17 -10.29 18.30
CA SER A 207 -14.69 -11.61 18.68
C SER A 207 -14.07 -12.77 17.89
N ASN A 208 -13.13 -12.49 16.99
CA ASN A 208 -12.52 -13.49 16.13
C ASN A 208 -11.02 -13.28 15.98
N ASP A 209 -10.23 -14.15 16.59
CA ASP A 209 -8.76 -14.11 16.66
C ASP A 209 -8.05 -14.40 15.33
N HIS A 210 -8.78 -14.87 14.31
CA HIS A 210 -8.26 -15.09 12.97
C HIS A 210 -8.40 -13.85 12.05
N ILE A 211 -9.13 -12.82 12.50
CA ILE A 211 -9.30 -11.58 11.74
C ILE A 211 -8.10 -10.65 11.95
N MET A 212 -7.55 -10.19 10.84
CA MET A 212 -6.56 -9.11 10.77
C MET A 212 -7.18 -7.92 10.01
N GLN A 213 -7.74 -6.97 10.75
CA GLN A 213 -8.44 -5.84 10.17
C GLN A 213 -7.46 -4.70 9.84
N VAL A 214 -7.29 -4.43 8.55
CA VAL A 214 -6.41 -3.36 8.09
C VAL A 214 -7.06 -2.00 8.23
N TYR A 215 -8.33 -1.90 7.83
CA TYR A 215 -9.08 -0.65 7.89
C TYR A 215 -9.32 -0.22 9.33
N GLN A 216 -9.17 1.08 9.57
CA GLN A 216 -9.45 1.70 10.85
C GLN A 216 -10.85 2.31 10.84
N SER A 217 -11.62 2.06 11.88
CA SER A 217 -12.92 2.73 12.03
C SER A 217 -12.76 4.26 12.11
N PRO A 218 -13.75 5.04 11.69
CA PRO A 218 -13.73 6.50 11.86
C PRO A 218 -13.45 6.94 13.30
N GLN A 219 -13.95 6.19 14.27
CA GLN A 219 -13.69 6.46 15.68
C GLN A 219 -12.21 6.31 16.03
N LEU A 220 -11.58 5.20 15.63
CA LEU A 220 -10.15 4.98 15.85
C LEU A 220 -9.29 6.03 15.12
N GLN A 221 -9.65 6.38 13.89
CA GLN A 221 -8.95 7.43 13.13
C GLN A 221 -9.03 8.78 13.83
N ASN A 222 -10.21 9.15 14.35
CA ASN A 222 -10.39 10.39 15.13
C ASN A 222 -9.53 10.37 16.39
N GLU A 223 -9.51 9.26 17.13
CA GLU A 223 -8.71 9.13 18.35
C GLU A 223 -7.21 9.28 18.06
N LEU A 224 -6.71 8.59 17.03
CA LEU A 224 -5.31 8.68 16.61
C LEU A 224 -4.96 10.11 16.17
N ALA A 225 -5.84 10.77 15.40
CA ALA A 225 -5.63 12.14 14.96
C ALA A 225 -5.63 13.14 16.14
N VAL A 226 -6.52 12.98 17.10
CA VAL A 226 -6.55 13.80 18.33
C VAL A 226 -5.26 13.61 19.12
N ASN A 227 -4.83 12.37 19.34
CA ASN A 227 -3.60 12.08 20.08
C ASN A 227 -2.37 12.69 19.40
N ALA A 228 -2.25 12.55 18.07
CA ALA A 228 -1.18 13.15 17.29
C ALA A 228 -1.21 14.69 17.34
N PHE A 229 -2.38 15.31 17.32
CA PHE A 229 -2.54 16.74 17.48
C PHE A 229 -2.03 17.20 18.85
N ILE A 230 -2.48 16.57 19.92
CA ILE A 230 -2.10 16.95 21.30
C ILE A 230 -0.58 16.77 21.51
N GLU A 231 0.00 15.69 20.99
CA GLU A 231 1.43 15.45 21.10
C GLU A 231 2.25 16.52 20.37
N ARG A 232 1.84 16.86 19.12
CA ARG A 232 2.61 17.71 18.24
C ARG A 232 2.48 19.20 18.54
N PHE A 233 1.31 19.66 18.99
CA PHE A 233 0.99 21.07 19.10
C PHE A 233 0.91 21.57 20.56
N LYS A 234 1.71 20.98 21.44
CA LYS A 234 1.90 21.49 22.80
C LYS A 234 2.43 22.93 22.75
N GLY A 235 1.81 23.83 23.50
CA GLY A 235 2.19 25.24 23.53
C GLY A 235 1.70 26.11 22.36
N CYS A 236 1.01 25.53 21.39
CA CYS A 236 0.32 26.26 20.33
C CYS A 236 -1.03 26.83 20.81
N HIS A 237 -1.64 27.68 19.99
CA HIS A 237 -3.01 28.12 20.12
C HIS A 237 -3.84 27.49 18.99
N ALA A 238 -4.90 26.76 19.33
CA ALA A 238 -5.76 26.17 18.31
C ALA A 238 -6.89 27.12 17.91
N VAL A 239 -7.16 27.25 16.61
CA VAL A 239 -8.27 28.03 16.09
C VAL A 239 -9.25 27.10 15.37
N ILE A 240 -10.39 26.85 16.00
CA ILE A 240 -11.44 26.02 15.42
C ILE A 240 -12.37 26.90 14.60
N ILE A 241 -12.53 26.59 13.33
CA ILE A 241 -13.40 27.35 12.42
C ILE A 241 -14.70 26.57 12.21
N ASP A 242 -15.81 27.16 12.64
CA ASP A 242 -17.14 26.71 12.29
C ASP A 242 -17.46 27.16 10.86
N CYS A 243 -17.58 26.20 9.97
CA CYS A 243 -17.84 26.41 8.56
C CYS A 243 -19.33 26.46 8.20
N ASN A 244 -20.23 26.35 9.19
CA ASN A 244 -21.70 26.26 9.01
C ASN A 244 -22.15 25.13 8.08
N ASP A 245 -21.36 24.05 7.99
CA ASP A 245 -21.69 22.88 7.19
C ASP A 245 -22.50 21.88 8.02
N THR A 246 -23.83 21.93 7.84
CA THR A 246 -24.78 21.05 8.55
C THR A 246 -24.68 19.59 8.09
N THR A 247 -24.00 19.32 6.97
CA THR A 247 -23.81 17.95 6.43
C THR A 247 -22.55 17.29 6.94
N SER A 248 -21.65 18.05 7.55
CA SER A 248 -20.37 17.55 8.05
C SER A 248 -20.53 16.71 9.31
N ARG A 249 -19.80 15.61 9.36
CA ARG A 249 -19.64 14.77 10.57
C ARG A 249 -18.34 15.07 11.33
N LYS A 250 -17.55 16.07 10.90
CA LYS A 250 -16.27 16.42 11.55
C LYS A 250 -16.46 17.12 12.91
N GLY A 251 -17.67 17.53 13.24
CA GLY A 251 -18.01 18.01 14.59
C GLY A 251 -17.69 17.00 15.71
N VAL A 252 -17.77 15.70 15.42
CA VAL A 252 -17.34 14.65 16.37
C VAL A 252 -15.85 14.76 16.68
N PHE A 253 -15.02 14.94 15.65
CA PHE A 253 -13.57 15.13 15.80
C PHE A 253 -13.25 16.42 16.56
N THR A 254 -13.80 17.57 16.14
CA THR A 254 -13.51 18.87 16.78
C THR A 254 -13.99 18.93 18.22
N SER A 255 -15.12 18.26 18.58
CA SER A 255 -15.58 18.14 19.96
C SER A 255 -14.62 17.29 20.82
N ALA A 256 -14.19 16.15 20.31
CA ALA A 256 -13.21 15.31 21.01
C ALA A 256 -11.88 16.04 21.17
N LEU A 257 -11.42 16.77 20.13
CA LEU A 257 -10.20 17.55 20.16
C LEU A 257 -10.25 18.64 21.25
N ARG A 258 -11.35 19.41 21.35
CA ARG A 258 -11.53 20.43 22.40
C ARG A 258 -11.39 19.84 23.80
N LYS A 259 -12.08 18.76 24.10
CA LYS A 259 -11.99 18.07 25.40
C LYS A 259 -10.56 17.65 25.74
N ARG A 260 -9.82 17.18 24.76
CA ARG A 260 -8.42 16.75 24.96
C ARG A 260 -7.48 17.95 25.11
N MET A 261 -7.72 19.04 24.38
CA MET A 261 -6.95 20.28 24.55
C MET A 261 -7.15 20.90 25.94
N GLU A 262 -8.39 20.96 26.43
CA GLU A 262 -8.72 21.40 27.78
C GLU A 262 -7.96 20.58 28.84
N ALA A 263 -8.00 19.25 28.72
CA ALA A 263 -7.28 18.34 29.61
C ALA A 263 -5.75 18.47 29.52
N ALA A 264 -5.21 18.92 28.38
CA ALA A 264 -3.78 19.09 28.13
C ALA A 264 -3.28 20.53 28.36
N GLY A 265 -4.16 21.46 28.76
CA GLY A 265 -3.81 22.89 28.96
C GLY A 265 -3.47 23.62 27.65
N ILE A 266 -3.95 23.16 26.50
CA ILE A 266 -3.77 23.82 25.21
C ILE A 266 -4.89 24.81 24.99
N GLY A 267 -4.54 26.12 24.87
CA GLY A 267 -5.50 27.18 24.60
C GLY A 267 -6.12 27.08 23.20
N TYR A 268 -7.39 27.37 23.10
CA TYR A 268 -8.06 27.44 21.79
C TYR A 268 -9.11 28.56 21.74
N SER A 269 -9.43 28.97 20.51
CA SER A 269 -10.54 29.88 20.19
C SER A 269 -11.44 29.26 19.13
N ILE A 270 -12.70 29.68 19.11
CA ILE A 270 -13.66 29.30 18.08
C ILE A 270 -14.06 30.54 17.29
N THR A 271 -14.03 30.46 15.97
CA THR A 271 -14.54 31.50 15.08
C THR A 271 -15.43 30.88 14.00
N ASN A 272 -16.02 31.73 13.17
CA ASN A 272 -16.97 31.30 12.14
C ASN A 272 -16.58 31.88 10.78
N LEU A 273 -16.77 31.13 9.69
CA LEU A 273 -16.48 31.62 8.34
C LEU A 273 -17.26 32.88 7.95
N LYS A 274 -18.47 33.12 8.54
CA LYS A 274 -19.29 34.30 8.30
C LYS A 274 -18.87 35.49 9.15
N SER A 275 -17.95 35.34 10.12
CA SER A 275 -17.46 36.44 10.94
C SER A 275 -16.80 37.52 10.08
N SER A 276 -16.91 38.80 10.49
CA SER A 276 -16.15 39.88 9.88
C SER A 276 -14.64 39.62 10.02
N GLU A 277 -13.85 40.27 9.20
CA GLU A 277 -12.36 40.10 9.24
C GLU A 277 -11.79 40.42 10.61
N VAL A 278 -12.30 41.49 11.25
CA VAL A 278 -11.88 41.90 12.60
C VAL A 278 -12.23 40.82 13.64
N MET A 279 -13.41 40.27 13.60
CA MET A 279 -13.81 39.20 14.52
C MET A 279 -13.10 37.89 14.23
N PHE A 280 -12.82 37.58 12.97
CA PHE A 280 -12.03 36.43 12.58
C PHE A 280 -10.60 36.54 13.12
N ALA A 281 -9.95 37.71 12.95
CA ALA A 281 -8.60 37.97 13.42
C ALA A 281 -8.45 37.86 14.96
N LYS A 282 -9.48 38.24 15.74
CA LYS A 282 -9.48 38.13 17.22
C LYS A 282 -9.35 36.69 17.73
N ALA A 283 -9.66 35.69 16.91
CA ALA A 283 -9.53 34.29 17.29
C ALA A 283 -8.05 33.80 17.31
N PHE A 284 -7.13 34.58 16.77
CA PHE A 284 -5.71 34.20 16.64
C PHE A 284 -4.86 34.86 17.73
N ASP A 285 -3.88 34.12 18.22
CA ASP A 285 -2.88 34.60 19.20
C ASP A 285 -1.62 35.02 18.44
N ALA A 286 -1.27 36.32 18.48
CA ALA A 286 -0.14 36.86 17.79
C ALA A 286 1.21 36.39 18.37
N SER A 287 1.24 35.92 19.62
CA SER A 287 2.45 35.50 20.32
C SER A 287 2.77 34.00 20.08
N LYS A 288 1.79 33.20 19.63
CA LYS A 288 1.90 31.75 19.52
C LYS A 288 1.83 31.28 18.07
N GLN A 289 2.22 30.02 17.84
CA GLN A 289 1.85 29.29 16.64
C GLN A 289 0.37 28.99 16.70
N ASN A 290 -0.39 29.41 15.69
CA ASN A 290 -1.81 29.12 15.58
C ASN A 290 -2.00 27.87 14.73
N VAL A 291 -2.82 26.91 15.18
CA VAL A 291 -3.16 25.71 14.43
C VAL A 291 -4.64 25.72 14.09
N VAL A 292 -4.94 25.90 12.82
CA VAL A 292 -6.31 26.05 12.32
C VAL A 292 -6.90 24.67 12.02
N VAL A 293 -8.11 24.44 12.56
CA VAL A 293 -8.90 23.21 12.35
C VAL A 293 -10.31 23.59 11.92
N LEU A 294 -10.77 23.07 10.79
CA LEU A 294 -12.14 23.25 10.32
C LEU A 294 -13.05 22.16 10.89
N ASN A 295 -14.34 22.46 11.06
CA ASN A 295 -15.33 21.43 11.38
C ASN A 295 -15.91 20.73 10.13
N THR A 296 -15.24 20.85 9.00
CA THR A 296 -15.55 20.17 7.73
C THR A 296 -14.29 19.82 6.95
N GLY A 297 -14.35 18.75 6.14
CA GLY A 297 -13.28 18.37 5.21
C GLY A 297 -13.51 18.83 3.77
N ARG A 298 -14.57 19.60 3.50
CA ARG A 298 -15.01 19.95 2.14
C ARG A 298 -14.16 21.04 1.50
N SER A 299 -13.99 20.94 0.18
CA SER A 299 -13.19 21.88 -0.61
C SER A 299 -13.75 23.31 -0.65
N PRO A 300 -15.06 23.57 -0.79
CA PRO A 300 -15.59 24.93 -0.81
C PRO A 300 -15.28 25.72 0.48
N GLU A 301 -15.48 25.11 1.62
CA GLU A 301 -15.25 25.73 2.92
C GLU A 301 -13.74 25.92 3.19
N LEU A 302 -12.92 24.97 2.75
CA LEU A 302 -11.46 25.12 2.75
C LEU A 302 -11.03 26.33 1.92
N ASN A 303 -11.57 26.49 0.71
CA ASN A 303 -11.25 27.64 -0.16
C ASN A 303 -11.56 28.99 0.50
N VAL A 304 -12.73 29.11 1.10
CA VAL A 304 -13.13 30.33 1.85
C VAL A 304 -12.20 30.57 3.03
N THR A 305 -11.86 29.51 3.77
CA THR A 305 -10.89 29.61 4.89
C THR A 305 -9.54 30.13 4.40
N LEU A 306 -9.01 29.58 3.32
CA LEU A 306 -7.71 29.98 2.77
C LEU A 306 -7.74 31.48 2.32
N ALA A 307 -8.84 31.94 1.74
CA ALA A 307 -9.01 33.35 1.39
C ALA A 307 -8.97 34.25 2.64
N LYS A 308 -9.69 33.89 3.73
CA LYS A 308 -9.67 34.65 5.00
C LYS A 308 -8.28 34.65 5.64
N LEU A 309 -7.59 33.51 5.63
CA LEU A 309 -6.22 33.43 6.16
C LEU A 309 -5.24 34.28 5.35
N ASN A 310 -5.40 34.36 4.02
CA ASN A 310 -4.61 35.27 3.20
C ASN A 310 -4.89 36.74 3.56
N GLY A 311 -6.14 37.14 3.75
CA GLY A 311 -6.50 38.47 4.23
C GLY A 311 -5.87 38.79 5.59
N LEU A 312 -5.94 37.85 6.54
CA LEU A 312 -5.29 37.98 7.84
C LEU A 312 -3.77 38.16 7.71
N LYS A 313 -3.12 37.43 6.81
CA LYS A 313 -1.67 37.55 6.58
C LYS A 313 -1.27 38.88 5.93
N VAL A 314 -2.17 39.57 5.24
CA VAL A 314 -1.93 40.94 4.74
C VAL A 314 -1.90 41.94 5.90
N THR A 315 -2.83 41.83 6.83
CA THR A 315 -2.95 42.76 8.00
C THR A 315 -2.02 42.39 9.14
N ALA A 316 -1.66 41.11 9.28
CA ALA A 316 -0.76 40.58 10.31
C ALA A 316 0.29 39.63 9.69
N PRO A 317 1.31 40.14 8.96
CA PRO A 317 2.28 39.29 8.24
C PRO A 317 3.09 38.35 9.14
N ALA A 318 3.35 38.76 10.39
CA ALA A 318 4.08 37.97 11.38
C ALA A 318 3.28 36.83 12.00
N MET A 319 1.95 36.78 11.77
CA MET A 319 1.09 35.73 12.34
C MET A 319 1.55 34.35 11.86
N ARG A 320 1.89 33.46 12.79
CA ARG A 320 2.30 32.08 12.50
C ARG A 320 1.07 31.18 12.45
N ILE A 321 0.86 30.51 11.31
CA ILE A 321 -0.34 29.70 11.05
C ILE A 321 0.09 28.35 10.48
N SER A 322 -0.40 27.26 11.08
CA SER A 322 -0.44 25.92 10.48
C SER A 322 -1.89 25.48 10.28
N LEU A 323 -2.12 24.59 9.32
CA LEU A 323 -3.41 23.92 9.14
C LEU A 323 -3.30 22.47 9.65
N PHE A 324 -4.35 22.02 10.31
CA PHE A 324 -4.55 20.60 10.58
C PHE A 324 -5.80 20.14 9.86
N GLY A 325 -5.60 19.39 8.78
CA GLY A 325 -6.63 19.03 7.83
C GLY A 325 -7.28 17.67 8.08
N TYR A 326 -7.74 17.09 6.99
CA TYR A 326 -8.40 15.78 6.96
C TYR A 326 -7.88 14.97 5.78
N THR A 327 -7.98 13.65 5.83
CA THR A 327 -7.53 12.75 4.75
C THR A 327 -8.09 13.15 3.38
N GLU A 328 -9.32 13.68 3.33
CA GLU A 328 -9.97 14.15 2.09
C GLU A 328 -9.17 15.26 1.39
N TRP A 329 -8.40 16.05 2.14
CA TRP A 329 -7.59 17.13 1.57
C TRP A 329 -6.47 16.63 0.66
N LEU A 330 -6.05 15.37 0.80
CA LEU A 330 -5.10 14.75 -0.13
C LEU A 330 -5.65 14.69 -1.56
N MET A 331 -6.98 14.61 -1.74
CA MET A 331 -7.61 14.65 -3.06
C MET A 331 -7.58 16.06 -3.70
N TYR A 332 -7.44 17.09 -2.89
CA TYR A 332 -7.44 18.48 -3.33
C TYR A 332 -6.04 19.05 -3.57
N THR A 333 -4.99 18.23 -3.40
CA THR A 333 -3.57 18.65 -3.50
C THR A 333 -3.28 19.38 -4.82
N LYS A 334 -3.84 18.95 -5.95
CA LYS A 334 -3.63 19.63 -7.24
C LYS A 334 -4.09 21.10 -7.25
N VAL A 335 -5.08 21.44 -6.44
CA VAL A 335 -5.68 22.79 -6.37
C VAL A 335 -5.02 23.62 -5.28
N TYR A 336 -4.71 23.01 -4.13
CA TYR A 336 -4.31 23.75 -2.92
C TYR A 336 -2.85 23.51 -2.50
N LEU A 337 -2.01 22.88 -3.34
CA LEU A 337 -0.62 22.52 -2.97
C LEU A 337 0.16 23.71 -2.40
N GLU A 338 0.13 24.86 -3.08
CA GLU A 338 0.83 26.08 -2.67
C GLU A 338 0.33 26.61 -1.31
N TYR A 339 -0.97 26.51 -1.06
CA TYR A 339 -1.55 26.87 0.23
C TYR A 339 -1.17 25.89 1.34
N TYR A 340 -1.09 24.59 1.03
CA TYR A 340 -0.66 23.60 2.01
C TYR A 340 0.78 23.88 2.44
N HIS A 341 1.67 24.20 1.53
CA HIS A 341 3.03 24.62 1.86
C HIS A 341 3.06 25.93 2.61
N ARG A 342 2.35 26.95 2.12
CA ARG A 342 2.29 28.29 2.74
C ARG A 342 1.85 28.24 4.22
N TYR A 343 0.89 27.37 4.54
CA TYR A 343 0.32 27.25 5.87
C TYR A 343 0.79 26.00 6.63
N ASP A 344 1.98 25.50 6.33
CA ASP A 344 2.63 24.44 7.11
C ASP A 344 1.63 23.34 7.50
N THR A 345 1.01 22.70 6.48
CA THR A 345 -0.20 21.89 6.65
C THR A 345 0.09 20.46 7.04
N TYR A 346 -0.62 19.96 8.04
CA TYR A 346 -0.61 18.59 8.53
C TYR A 346 -1.91 17.88 8.19
N ILE A 347 -1.83 16.75 7.51
CA ILE A 347 -3.00 15.95 7.12
C ILE A 347 -2.94 14.57 7.77
N PRO A 348 -3.84 14.27 8.74
CA PRO A 348 -3.93 12.95 9.35
C PRO A 348 -4.43 11.90 8.35
N THR A 349 -3.73 10.75 8.29
CA THR A 349 -4.09 9.69 7.35
C THR A 349 -3.49 8.34 7.77
N SER A 350 -4.03 7.25 7.21
CA SER A 350 -3.50 5.90 7.34
C SER A 350 -2.68 5.44 6.13
N PHE A 351 -2.47 6.32 5.14
CA PHE A 351 -1.67 6.02 3.95
C PHE A 351 -0.99 7.28 3.41
N TYR A 352 0.11 7.10 2.69
CA TYR A 352 0.79 8.19 1.99
C TYR A 352 1.32 7.71 0.64
N TYR A 353 0.69 8.16 -0.45
CA TYR A 353 1.16 7.93 -1.80
C TYR A 353 2.19 9.00 -2.20
N ASN A 354 3.44 8.56 -2.41
CA ASN A 354 4.53 9.43 -2.88
C ASN A 354 4.92 9.05 -4.31
N PRO A 355 4.47 9.82 -5.34
CA PRO A 355 4.78 9.52 -6.73
C PRO A 355 6.25 9.75 -7.10
N LEU A 356 6.99 10.51 -6.29
CA LEU A 356 8.40 10.83 -6.52
C LEU A 356 9.35 9.77 -5.97
N ALA A 357 8.87 8.88 -5.12
CA ALA A 357 9.69 7.80 -4.58
C ALA A 357 10.04 6.80 -5.70
N SER A 358 11.33 6.51 -5.86
CA SER A 358 11.84 5.61 -6.90
C SER A 358 11.17 4.22 -6.86
N ARG A 359 10.94 3.67 -5.66
CA ARG A 359 10.25 2.39 -5.51
C ARG A 359 8.82 2.43 -6.03
N THR A 360 8.09 3.52 -5.77
CA THR A 360 6.72 3.74 -6.29
C THR A 360 6.72 3.85 -7.80
N ALA A 361 7.58 4.70 -8.36
CA ALA A 361 7.71 4.88 -9.81
C ALA A 361 8.10 3.57 -10.54
N ASN A 362 8.96 2.74 -9.92
CA ASN A 362 9.34 1.44 -10.44
C ASN A 362 8.14 0.48 -10.47
N LEU A 363 7.34 0.44 -9.40
CA LEU A 363 6.16 -0.40 -9.34
C LEU A 363 5.11 0.03 -10.38
N GLU A 364 4.90 1.33 -10.57
CA GLU A 364 3.97 1.85 -11.57
C GLU A 364 4.41 1.51 -13.00
N ARG A 365 5.71 1.62 -13.30
CA ARG A 365 6.26 1.19 -14.59
C ARG A 365 6.06 -0.31 -14.82
N SER A 366 6.28 -1.13 -13.81
CA SER A 366 6.05 -2.58 -13.87
C SER A 366 4.57 -2.88 -14.06
N TYR A 367 3.67 -2.18 -13.35
CA TYR A 367 2.22 -2.30 -13.51
C TYR A 367 1.79 -2.03 -14.95
N ARG A 368 2.26 -0.92 -15.53
CA ARG A 368 1.97 -0.55 -16.93
C ARG A 368 2.47 -1.62 -17.91
N ARG A 369 3.65 -2.16 -17.64
CA ARG A 369 4.22 -3.24 -18.46
C ARG A 369 3.38 -4.52 -18.43
N TRP A 370 2.85 -4.89 -17.24
CA TRP A 370 2.09 -6.12 -17.06
C TRP A 370 0.67 -6.02 -17.60
N PHE A 371 0.00 -4.92 -17.28
CA PHE A 371 -1.45 -4.80 -17.50
C PHE A 371 -1.81 -3.88 -18.66
N LYS A 372 -0.82 -3.29 -19.34
CA LYS A 372 -1.00 -2.38 -20.49
C LYS A 372 -1.94 -1.21 -20.21
N SER A 373 -1.97 -0.77 -18.96
CA SER A 373 -2.77 0.35 -18.47
C SER A 373 -2.09 1.02 -17.29
N ASP A 374 -2.38 2.28 -17.08
CA ASP A 374 -1.98 2.97 -15.86
C ASP A 374 -2.80 2.50 -14.66
N MET A 375 -2.24 2.63 -13.45
CA MET A 375 -3.01 2.47 -12.22
C MET A 375 -4.12 3.52 -12.16
N ARG A 376 -5.28 3.15 -11.64
CA ARG A 376 -6.41 4.07 -11.47
C ARG A 376 -6.01 5.28 -10.63
N GLN A 377 -6.50 6.46 -11.06
CA GLN A 377 -6.31 7.72 -10.33
C GLN A 377 -7.21 7.75 -9.08
N ALA A 378 -6.80 7.05 -8.04
CA ALA A 378 -7.50 6.96 -6.76
C ALA A 378 -6.52 7.20 -5.61
N LEU A 379 -7.02 7.60 -4.45
CA LEU A 379 -6.28 7.68 -3.20
C LEU A 379 -7.05 6.91 -2.11
N PRO A 380 -6.44 5.86 -1.55
CA PRO A 380 -5.15 5.25 -1.92
C PRO A 380 -5.15 4.62 -3.32
N ARG A 381 -3.97 4.39 -3.90
CA ARG A 381 -3.78 3.59 -5.12
C ARG A 381 -4.05 2.12 -4.79
N PHE A 382 -5.11 1.53 -5.32
CA PHE A 382 -5.53 0.17 -4.95
C PHE A 382 -4.50 -0.90 -5.32
N ALA A 383 -3.82 -0.77 -6.46
CA ALA A 383 -2.76 -1.70 -6.84
C ALA A 383 -1.57 -1.65 -5.85
N ILE A 384 -1.16 -0.44 -5.40
CA ILE A 384 -0.10 -0.29 -4.41
C ILE A 384 -0.54 -0.85 -3.06
N THR A 385 -1.80 -0.62 -2.66
CA THR A 385 -2.36 -1.20 -1.44
C THR A 385 -2.31 -2.72 -1.47
N GLY A 386 -2.73 -3.34 -2.58
CA GLY A 386 -2.66 -4.80 -2.74
C GLY A 386 -1.24 -5.34 -2.71
N TYR A 387 -0.30 -4.63 -3.32
CA TYR A 387 1.12 -4.94 -3.28
C TYR A 387 1.68 -4.86 -1.85
N ASP A 388 1.42 -3.77 -1.13
CA ASP A 388 1.89 -3.59 0.24
C ASP A 388 1.33 -4.65 1.19
N HIS A 389 0.02 -4.94 1.09
CA HIS A 389 -0.62 -5.96 1.91
C HIS A 389 0.00 -7.34 1.64
N ALA A 390 0.10 -7.74 0.39
CA ALA A 390 0.66 -9.03 0.03
C ALA A 390 2.13 -9.16 0.46
N GLN A 391 2.96 -8.15 0.23
CA GLN A 391 4.36 -8.14 0.70
C GLN A 391 4.44 -8.32 2.22
N PHE A 392 3.64 -7.59 2.97
CA PHE A 392 3.65 -7.65 4.43
C PHE A 392 3.19 -9.00 4.98
N PHE A 393 2.01 -9.45 4.55
CA PHE A 393 1.40 -10.65 5.10
C PHE A 393 2.11 -11.94 4.66
N ILE A 394 2.50 -12.03 3.39
CA ILE A 394 3.15 -13.24 2.86
C ILE A 394 4.55 -13.41 3.45
N ARG A 395 5.33 -12.33 3.58
CA ARG A 395 6.65 -12.39 4.28
C ARG A 395 6.48 -12.80 5.73
N GLY A 396 5.49 -12.23 6.40
CA GLY A 396 5.19 -12.57 7.79
C GLY A 396 4.84 -14.03 7.96
N LEU A 397 3.94 -14.57 7.13
CA LEU A 397 3.57 -15.98 7.16
C LEU A 397 4.73 -16.89 6.78
N HIS A 398 5.50 -16.54 5.77
CA HIS A 398 6.68 -17.31 5.38
C HIS A 398 7.71 -17.42 6.52
N LYS A 399 7.91 -16.33 7.28
CA LYS A 399 8.90 -16.28 8.36
C LYS A 399 8.38 -16.86 9.68
N TYR A 400 7.13 -16.59 10.03
CA TYR A 400 6.58 -16.88 11.36
C TYR A 400 5.46 -17.94 11.35
N GLY A 401 4.99 -18.37 10.17
CA GLY A 401 3.88 -19.32 10.03
C GLY A 401 2.61 -18.83 10.72
N GLY A 402 1.87 -19.73 11.33
CA GLY A 402 0.64 -19.43 12.09
C GLY A 402 0.84 -18.46 13.26
N LYS A 403 2.07 -18.28 13.76
CA LYS A 403 2.40 -17.34 14.84
C LYS A 403 2.53 -15.89 14.38
N PHE A 404 2.34 -15.61 13.09
CA PHE A 404 2.37 -14.25 12.58
C PHE A 404 1.17 -13.44 13.08
N THR A 405 1.43 -12.32 13.73
CA THR A 405 0.44 -11.38 14.28
C THR A 405 0.53 -9.98 13.67
N GLY A 406 1.58 -9.72 12.86
CA GLY A 406 1.75 -8.44 12.19
C GLY A 406 2.13 -7.26 13.10
N THR A 407 2.63 -7.55 14.32
CA THR A 407 3.17 -6.51 15.22
C THR A 407 4.44 -5.89 14.64
N SER A 408 4.86 -4.74 15.18
CA SER A 408 6.06 -4.03 14.71
C SER A 408 7.32 -4.91 14.75
N GLN A 409 7.44 -5.79 15.74
CA GLN A 409 8.58 -6.71 15.89
C GLN A 409 8.62 -7.80 14.81
N GLN A 410 7.48 -8.09 14.21
CA GLN A 410 7.37 -9.09 13.13
C GLN A 410 7.37 -8.48 11.73
N SER A 411 7.36 -7.15 11.62
CA SER A 411 7.40 -6.49 10.32
C SER A 411 8.78 -6.66 9.67
N THR A 412 8.79 -7.15 8.44
CA THR A 412 10.01 -7.34 7.62
C THR A 412 9.93 -6.58 6.30
N TYR A 413 8.94 -5.70 6.16
CA TYR A 413 8.65 -4.98 4.93
C TYR A 413 8.38 -3.50 5.23
N THR A 414 8.97 -2.61 4.44
CA THR A 414 8.66 -1.17 4.45
C THR A 414 7.66 -0.89 3.34
N PRO A 415 6.42 -0.53 3.65
CA PRO A 415 5.37 -0.27 2.66
C PRO A 415 5.72 0.90 1.74
N LEU A 416 5.12 0.91 0.56
CA LEU A 416 5.21 2.02 -0.40
C LEU A 416 4.20 3.12 -0.08
N GLN A 417 3.03 2.72 0.40
CA GLN A 417 1.91 3.62 0.62
C GLN A 417 1.18 3.37 1.94
N THR A 418 0.94 2.10 2.29
CA THR A 418 0.03 1.72 3.38
C THR A 418 0.80 1.06 4.51
N PRO A 419 1.20 1.80 5.55
CA PRO A 419 1.88 1.23 6.70
C PRO A 419 0.97 0.30 7.47
N LEU A 420 1.55 -0.79 7.97
CA LEU A 420 0.85 -1.83 8.73
C LEU A 420 1.56 -2.05 10.06
N LYS A 421 0.80 -1.88 11.15
CA LYS A 421 1.25 -2.05 12.53
C LYS A 421 0.09 -2.58 13.35
N PHE A 422 0.03 -3.87 13.51
CA PHE A 422 -1.10 -4.49 14.19
C PHE A 422 -0.94 -4.50 15.71
N LYS A 423 -2.07 -4.28 16.38
CA LYS A 423 -2.23 -4.43 17.82
C LYS A 423 -3.33 -5.45 18.08
N PHE A 424 -3.17 -6.22 19.15
CA PHE A 424 -4.18 -7.16 19.62
C PHE A 424 -5.42 -6.42 20.11
N VAL A 425 -6.59 -6.92 19.74
CA VAL A 425 -7.88 -6.47 20.28
C VAL A 425 -8.30 -7.46 21.34
N GLN A 426 -8.55 -6.99 22.56
CA GLN A 426 -8.85 -7.86 23.69
C GLN A 426 -10.03 -8.81 23.38
N GLY A 427 -9.79 -10.11 23.51
CA GLY A 427 -10.75 -11.16 23.20
C GLY A 427 -10.94 -11.49 21.73
N GLY A 428 -10.19 -10.83 20.84
CA GLY A 428 -10.38 -10.95 19.39
C GLY A 428 -9.09 -11.06 18.58
N GLY A 429 -9.12 -10.52 17.38
CA GLY A 429 -8.04 -10.56 16.41
C GLY A 429 -7.07 -9.37 16.48
N MET A 430 -6.58 -8.99 15.34
CA MET A 430 -5.55 -7.95 15.20
C MET A 430 -6.09 -6.75 14.42
N GLN A 431 -5.96 -5.55 14.99
CA GLN A 431 -6.35 -4.28 14.37
C GLN A 431 -5.11 -3.48 13.94
N ASN A 432 -5.09 -3.04 12.69
CA ASN A 432 -4.06 -2.10 12.23
C ASN A 432 -4.22 -0.76 12.97
N SER A 433 -3.14 -0.29 13.58
CA SER A 433 -3.06 0.98 14.30
C SER A 433 -2.05 1.95 13.67
N ALA A 434 -1.52 1.63 12.49
CA ALA A 434 -0.60 2.52 11.81
C ALA A 434 -1.28 3.84 11.45
N PHE A 435 -0.62 4.95 11.77
CA PHE A 435 -1.14 6.30 11.57
C PHE A 435 0.01 7.24 11.26
N MET A 436 -0.25 8.27 10.48
CA MET A 436 0.73 9.30 10.13
C MET A 436 0.10 10.66 9.92
N LEU A 437 0.93 11.69 9.99
CA LEU A 437 0.63 13.01 9.46
C LEU A 437 1.44 13.21 8.18
N VAL A 438 0.79 13.53 7.08
CA VAL A 438 1.45 14.07 5.89
C VAL A 438 1.65 15.56 6.13
N HIS A 439 2.90 16.01 6.12
CA HIS A 439 3.28 17.37 6.45
C HIS A 439 3.84 18.09 5.21
N TYR A 440 3.18 19.15 4.81
CA TYR A 440 3.57 20.06 3.75
C TYR A 440 4.33 21.24 4.37
N LYS A 441 5.66 21.23 4.28
CA LYS A 441 6.52 22.24 4.90
C LYS A 441 6.58 23.54 4.09
N THR A 442 6.81 24.64 4.76
CA THR A 442 6.96 25.97 4.14
C THR A 442 8.12 26.09 3.15
N ASN A 443 9.08 25.18 3.19
CA ASN A 443 10.19 25.10 2.23
C ASN A 443 9.85 24.26 0.98
N HIS A 444 8.56 24.02 0.69
CA HIS A 444 8.06 23.23 -0.42
C HIS A 444 8.50 21.74 -0.42
N THR A 445 8.92 21.22 0.72
CA THR A 445 9.15 19.78 0.89
C THR A 445 7.98 19.12 1.61
N MET A 446 7.87 17.81 1.45
CA MET A 446 6.85 16.99 2.11
C MET A 446 7.50 15.87 2.89
N GLU A 447 6.92 15.52 4.04
CA GLU A 447 7.32 14.34 4.81
C GLU A 447 6.10 13.59 5.35
N SER A 448 6.29 12.34 5.72
CA SER A 448 5.32 11.57 6.49
C SER A 448 5.87 11.33 7.89
N ILE A 449 5.09 11.71 8.91
CA ILE A 449 5.44 11.56 10.32
C ILE A 449 4.60 10.42 10.86
N SER A 450 5.23 9.28 11.21
CA SER A 450 4.56 8.07 11.71
C SER A 450 4.37 8.11 13.23
N TYR A 451 3.26 7.52 13.72
CA TYR A 451 2.87 7.40 15.13
C TYR A 451 2.67 5.96 15.57
#